data_3d1ff51d4261724bb7b610d72cd40080
#
_entry.id   3d1ff51d4261724bb7b610d72cd40080
#
_cell.length_a   1.000
_cell.length_b   1.000
_cell.length_c   1.000
_cell.angle_alpha   90.00
_cell.angle_beta   90.00
_cell.angle_gamma   90.00
#
_symmetry.space_group_name_H-M   'P 1'
#
loop_
_entity.id
_entity.type
_entity.pdbx_description
1 polymer ?
#
loop_
_entity_poly.entity_id
_entity_poly.type
_entity_poly.pdbx_seq_one_letter_code
_entity_poly.pdbx_strand_id
1 'polypeptide(L)'
;MAGVLLHPTTSLAELAERGVLSGVVARERTLAVLPAFEPLLPGAVLQRGSVVTCEGSAAASLALALAAKPSQEGAWVAVAGFPDIGLAAAAEIGVMPARLVLVTEPTVTSTAGFSDAMWADVLAAMIDGFDVLLLGPGTSRVRTNTARRLLARAQARGAVIITVGANAAFAGDLRFDVTQTSWQGLGDGHGVAHGRHARVQLAGRRVPRPRSVDLWLPSPSGEVEAMVEPVVALCPTS
;
A
#
# COMPACT_ATOMS: atom_id res chain seq x y z
N MET A 1 2.06 26.84 43.55
CA MET A 1 2.31 25.47 42.99
C MET A 1 1.07 24.62 43.32
N ALA A 2 0.17 24.52 42.36
CA ALA A 2 -1.06 23.72 42.53
C ALA A 2 -0.85 22.42 41.76
N GLY A 3 -0.72 21.33 42.51
CA GLY A 3 -0.60 19.97 41.94
C GLY A 3 -1.98 19.52 41.45
N VAL A 4 -2.05 19.20 40.16
CA VAL A 4 -3.21 18.54 39.58
C VAL A 4 -3.19 17.09 40.01
N LEU A 5 -4.08 16.73 40.90
CA LEU A 5 -4.39 15.35 41.26
C LEU A 5 -5.11 14.69 40.10
N LEU A 6 -4.39 13.84 39.36
CA LEU A 6 -5.01 12.91 38.41
C LEU A 6 -5.80 11.86 39.17
N HIS A 7 -7.11 11.90 39.05
CA HIS A 7 -7.99 10.84 39.56
C HIS A 7 -7.82 9.57 38.72
N PRO A 8 -7.48 8.41 39.28
CA PRO A 8 -7.25 7.17 38.55
C PRO A 8 -8.50 6.32 38.45
N THR A 9 -9.58 6.82 37.86
CA THR A 9 -10.74 5.96 37.57
C THR A 9 -11.63 6.55 36.45
N THR A 10 -11.04 6.86 35.33
CA THR A 10 -11.88 6.98 34.13
C THR A 10 -12.14 5.56 33.67
N SER A 11 -13.39 5.07 33.78
CA SER A 11 -13.72 3.71 33.37
C SER A 11 -13.61 3.56 31.85
N LEU A 12 -13.30 2.35 31.39
CA LEU A 12 -13.29 2.03 29.94
C LEU A 12 -14.63 2.40 29.28
N ALA A 13 -15.74 2.34 30.02
CA ALA A 13 -17.06 2.74 29.55
C ALA A 13 -17.17 4.25 29.28
N GLU A 14 -16.60 5.11 30.14
CA GLU A 14 -16.58 6.57 29.92
C GLU A 14 -15.70 7.00 28.76
N LEU A 15 -14.60 6.27 28.51
CA LEU A 15 -13.76 6.48 27.33
C LEU A 15 -14.48 6.05 26.05
N ALA A 16 -15.30 5.00 26.10
CA ALA A 16 -16.13 4.56 24.98
C ALA A 16 -17.22 5.59 24.64
N GLU A 17 -17.90 6.15 25.67
CA GLU A 17 -18.93 7.19 25.47
C GLU A 17 -18.35 8.49 24.89
N ARG A 18 -17.09 8.81 25.15
CA ARG A 18 -16.39 9.97 24.59
C ARG A 18 -15.84 9.73 23.18
N GLY A 19 -16.08 8.58 22.58
CA GLY A 19 -15.57 8.24 21.24
C GLY A 19 -14.05 7.99 21.16
N VAL A 20 -13.33 8.14 22.28
CA VAL A 20 -11.87 7.98 22.33
C VAL A 20 -11.47 6.53 22.07
N LEU A 21 -12.18 5.57 22.67
CA LEU A 21 -11.94 4.14 22.42
C LEU A 21 -12.28 3.74 20.99
N SER A 22 -13.32 4.34 20.39
CA SER A 22 -13.67 4.07 19.00
C SER A 22 -12.54 4.48 18.05
N GLY A 23 -11.91 5.63 18.28
CA GLY A 23 -10.77 6.08 17.48
C GLY A 23 -9.51 5.24 17.69
N VAL A 24 -9.21 4.80 18.91
CA VAL A 24 -8.07 3.91 19.21
C VAL A 24 -8.27 2.54 18.58
N VAL A 25 -9.43 1.91 18.76
CA VAL A 25 -9.77 0.62 18.15
C VAL A 25 -9.80 0.70 16.63
N ALA A 26 -10.25 1.83 16.05
CA ALA A 26 -10.20 2.03 14.61
C ALA A 26 -8.75 2.11 14.09
N ARG A 27 -7.86 2.81 14.81
CA ARG A 27 -6.43 2.89 14.47
C ARG A 27 -5.73 1.54 14.61
N GLU A 28 -6.08 0.73 15.59
CA GLU A 28 -5.55 -0.63 15.73
C GLU A 28 -5.97 -1.55 14.58
N ARG A 29 -7.12 -1.27 13.93
CA ARG A 29 -7.66 -2.07 12.82
C ARG A 29 -7.30 -1.57 11.44
N THR A 30 -6.63 -0.42 11.32
CA THR A 30 -6.31 0.20 10.05
C THR A 30 -4.85 0.61 9.99
N LEU A 31 -4.35 0.77 8.76
CA LEU A 31 -3.08 1.42 8.43
C LEU A 31 -3.40 2.69 7.66
N ALA A 32 -2.85 3.82 8.09
CA ALA A 32 -2.95 5.06 7.33
C ALA A 32 -2.18 4.93 6.01
N VAL A 33 -2.69 5.52 4.94
CA VAL A 33 -1.98 5.69 3.66
C VAL A 33 -1.78 7.17 3.36
N LEU A 34 -1.02 7.50 2.33
CA LEU A 34 -0.78 8.89 1.96
C LEU A 34 -2.12 9.61 1.66
N PRO A 35 -2.27 10.90 2.05
CA PRO A 35 -3.50 11.67 1.85
C PRO A 35 -3.96 11.72 0.40
N ALA A 36 -3.04 11.60 -0.55
CA ALA A 36 -3.34 11.54 -1.97
C ALA A 36 -4.33 10.42 -2.35
N PHE A 37 -4.46 9.38 -1.53
CA PHE A 37 -5.40 8.27 -1.74
C PHE A 37 -6.78 8.49 -1.10
N GLU A 38 -7.02 9.60 -0.39
CA GLU A 38 -8.31 9.85 0.27
C GLU A 38 -9.53 9.80 -0.68
N PRO A 39 -9.45 10.31 -1.93
CA PRO A 39 -10.55 10.21 -2.88
C PRO A 39 -10.92 8.75 -3.23
N LEU A 40 -9.95 7.83 -3.16
CA LEU A 40 -10.15 6.41 -3.38
C LEU A 40 -10.55 5.69 -2.09
N LEU A 41 -9.83 5.96 -1.01
CA LEU A 41 -9.97 5.32 0.29
C LEU A 41 -10.45 6.35 1.32
N PRO A 42 -11.73 6.36 1.71
CA PRO A 42 -12.23 7.30 2.69
C PRO A 42 -11.44 7.25 4.00
N GLY A 43 -11.00 8.42 4.46
CA GLY A 43 -10.13 8.56 5.63
C GLY A 43 -8.68 8.13 5.38
N ALA A 44 -8.28 7.93 4.12
CA ALA A 44 -6.93 7.51 3.72
C ALA A 44 -6.40 6.32 4.54
N VAL A 45 -7.20 5.25 4.65
CA VAL A 45 -6.84 4.07 5.45
C VAL A 45 -7.07 2.76 4.70
N LEU A 46 -6.20 1.78 4.97
CA LEU A 46 -6.38 0.37 4.60
C LEU A 46 -6.75 -0.44 5.83
N GLN A 47 -7.67 -1.38 5.68
CA GLN A 47 -8.02 -2.31 6.75
C GLN A 47 -6.90 -3.33 6.97
N ARG A 48 -6.51 -3.57 8.23
CA ARG A 48 -5.60 -4.66 8.58
C ARG A 48 -6.23 -6.01 8.23
N GLY A 49 -5.39 -6.93 7.75
CA GLY A 49 -5.83 -8.23 7.26
C GLY A 49 -6.47 -8.20 5.86
N SER A 50 -6.47 -7.06 5.19
CA SER A 50 -6.99 -6.98 3.82
C SER A 50 -5.94 -7.35 2.77
N VAL A 51 -6.44 -7.69 1.59
CA VAL A 51 -5.63 -7.94 0.40
C VAL A 51 -5.93 -6.90 -0.65
N VAL A 52 -4.87 -6.30 -1.15
CA VAL A 52 -4.90 -5.25 -2.17
C VAL A 52 -4.14 -5.76 -3.39
N THR A 53 -4.70 -5.60 -4.57
CA THR A 53 -4.03 -5.88 -5.84
C THR A 53 -3.74 -4.57 -6.56
N CYS A 54 -2.50 -4.35 -6.97
CA CYS A 54 -2.07 -3.23 -7.80
C CYS A 54 -1.75 -3.73 -9.19
N GLU A 55 -2.42 -3.19 -10.21
CA GLU A 55 -2.27 -3.57 -11.62
C GLU A 55 -1.93 -2.35 -12.50
N GLY A 56 -1.55 -2.61 -13.74
CA GLY A 56 -1.19 -1.57 -14.70
C GLY A 56 0.29 -1.21 -14.72
N SER A 57 0.66 -0.24 -15.56
CA SER A 57 2.06 0.10 -15.89
C SER A 57 2.87 0.69 -14.71
N ALA A 58 2.21 1.22 -13.69
CA ALA A 58 2.86 1.79 -12.51
C ALA A 58 2.53 1.00 -11.21
N ALA A 59 2.10 -0.25 -11.32
CA ALA A 59 1.62 -1.06 -10.20
C ALA A 59 2.64 -1.17 -9.04
N ALA A 60 3.93 -1.33 -9.36
CA ALA A 60 4.98 -1.38 -8.33
C ALA A 60 5.13 -0.05 -7.57
N SER A 61 5.13 1.08 -8.27
CA SER A 61 5.19 2.41 -7.64
C SER A 61 3.94 2.66 -6.79
N LEU A 62 2.77 2.24 -7.27
CA LEU A 62 1.52 2.35 -6.54
C LEU A 62 1.54 1.52 -5.25
N ALA A 63 2.04 0.28 -5.32
CA ALA A 63 2.19 -0.59 -4.14
C ALA A 63 3.14 0.02 -3.10
N LEU A 64 4.27 0.59 -3.54
CA LEU A 64 5.20 1.32 -2.67
C LEU A 64 4.54 2.54 -2.04
N ALA A 65 3.77 3.32 -2.82
CA ALA A 65 3.05 4.49 -2.33
C ALA A 65 2.01 4.13 -1.24
N LEU A 66 1.32 2.99 -1.38
CA LEU A 66 0.40 2.50 -0.35
C LEU A 66 1.11 2.05 0.93
N ALA A 67 2.38 1.60 0.82
CA ALA A 67 3.22 1.21 1.96
C ALA A 67 3.99 2.38 2.59
N ALA A 68 4.07 3.55 1.93
CA ALA A 68 4.88 4.68 2.38
C ALA A 68 4.43 5.19 3.76
N LYS A 69 3.18 5.63 3.89
CA LYS A 69 2.67 6.18 5.15
C LYS A 69 2.71 5.18 6.31
N PRO A 70 2.30 3.90 6.15
CA PRO A 70 2.50 2.89 7.20
C PRO A 70 3.94 2.81 7.69
N SER A 71 4.94 2.77 6.78
CA SER A 71 6.35 2.70 7.15
C SER A 71 6.83 3.93 7.93
N GLN A 72 6.35 5.12 7.58
CA GLN A 72 6.63 6.38 8.29
C GLN A 72 6.05 6.37 9.72
N GLU A 73 4.91 5.71 9.92
CA GLU A 73 4.27 5.55 11.23
C GLU A 73 4.79 4.35 12.03
N GLY A 74 5.87 3.72 11.54
CA GLY A 74 6.59 2.68 12.27
C GLY A 74 6.23 1.24 11.89
N ALA A 75 5.28 1.02 10.97
CA ALA A 75 4.97 -0.30 10.47
C ALA A 75 6.15 -0.91 9.71
N TRP A 76 6.35 -2.21 9.84
CA TRP A 76 7.33 -2.95 9.09
C TRP A 76 6.78 -3.41 7.75
N VAL A 77 7.54 -3.16 6.70
CA VAL A 77 7.20 -3.54 5.31
C VAL A 77 8.16 -4.62 4.85
N ALA A 78 7.64 -5.73 4.38
CA ALA A 78 8.42 -6.78 3.75
C ALA A 78 8.07 -6.88 2.27
N VAL A 79 9.08 -7.04 1.44
CA VAL A 79 8.95 -7.18 -0.02
C VAL A 79 9.48 -8.54 -0.43
N ALA A 80 8.72 -9.28 -1.21
CA ALA A 80 9.13 -10.59 -1.71
C ALA A 80 8.72 -10.82 -3.17
N GLY A 81 9.53 -11.57 -3.88
CA GLY A 81 9.24 -11.94 -5.29
C GLY A 81 9.41 -10.81 -6.29
N PHE A 82 10.20 -9.79 -5.96
CA PHE A 82 10.61 -8.74 -6.86
C PHE A 82 12.09 -8.91 -7.21
N PRO A 83 12.44 -9.25 -8.45
CA PRO A 83 13.85 -9.35 -8.86
C PRO A 83 14.53 -7.97 -8.88
N ASP A 84 13.80 -6.93 -9.27
CA ASP A 84 14.35 -5.61 -9.60
C ASP A 84 13.54 -4.48 -8.95
N ILE A 85 13.44 -4.46 -7.61
CA ILE A 85 12.81 -3.34 -6.92
C ILE A 85 13.83 -2.21 -6.70
N GLY A 86 13.50 -1.00 -7.15
CA GLY A 86 14.31 0.19 -6.95
C GLY A 86 14.21 0.72 -5.53
N LEU A 87 15.22 0.48 -4.69
CA LEU A 87 15.24 0.98 -3.30
C LEU A 87 15.29 2.50 -3.21
N ALA A 88 16.04 3.15 -4.12
CA ALA A 88 16.06 4.61 -4.21
C ALA A 88 14.66 5.16 -4.54
N ALA A 89 13.99 4.58 -5.54
CA ALA A 89 12.63 4.96 -5.90
C ALA A 89 11.63 4.71 -4.77
N ALA A 90 11.81 3.63 -3.99
CA ALA A 90 10.98 3.38 -2.81
C ALA A 90 11.14 4.48 -1.75
N ALA A 91 12.38 4.91 -1.49
CA ALA A 91 12.68 5.99 -0.55
C ALA A 91 12.14 7.35 -1.04
N GLU A 92 12.25 7.65 -2.34
CA GLU A 92 11.71 8.86 -2.97
C GLU A 92 10.18 8.92 -2.84
N ILE A 93 9.49 7.80 -3.03
CA ILE A 93 8.02 7.69 -2.86
C ILE A 93 7.63 7.84 -1.37
N GLY A 94 8.59 7.78 -0.45
CA GLY A 94 8.37 7.99 0.98
C GLY A 94 8.36 6.72 1.83
N VAL A 95 8.73 5.57 1.29
CA VAL A 95 8.92 4.35 2.10
C VAL A 95 10.18 4.51 2.96
N MET A 96 10.06 4.29 4.25
CA MET A 96 11.19 4.38 5.19
C MET A 96 12.15 3.21 5.02
N PRO A 97 13.40 3.42 4.54
CA PRO A 97 14.36 2.31 4.33
C PRO A 97 14.66 1.51 5.60
N ALA A 98 14.66 2.17 6.77
CA ALA A 98 14.87 1.53 8.07
C ALA A 98 13.71 0.59 8.48
N ARG A 99 12.59 0.61 7.77
CA ARG A 99 11.41 -0.23 7.99
C ARG A 99 11.12 -1.15 6.81
N LEU A 100 12.02 -1.24 5.84
CA LEU A 100 11.86 -2.05 4.64
C LEU A 100 12.79 -3.26 4.67
N VAL A 101 12.25 -4.44 4.48
CA VAL A 101 13.00 -5.69 4.38
C VAL A 101 12.73 -6.33 3.02
N LEU A 102 13.79 -6.70 2.32
CA LEU A 102 13.72 -7.43 1.06
C LEU A 102 13.99 -8.90 1.30
N VAL A 103 13.09 -9.73 0.80
CA VAL A 103 13.25 -11.18 0.76
C VAL A 103 13.46 -11.60 -0.69
N THR A 104 14.70 -11.95 -1.01
CA THR A 104 15.11 -12.38 -2.35
C THR A 104 15.27 -13.88 -2.43
N GLU A 105 14.93 -14.44 -3.58
CA GLU A 105 15.23 -15.84 -3.86
C GLU A 105 16.75 -16.01 -4.00
N PRO A 106 17.35 -17.08 -3.44
CA PRO A 106 18.77 -17.34 -3.61
C PRO A 106 19.09 -17.60 -5.08
N THR A 107 19.99 -16.79 -5.64
CA THR A 107 20.42 -16.90 -7.05
C THR A 107 21.44 -18.00 -7.30
N VAL A 108 22.00 -18.59 -6.25
CA VAL A 108 23.27 -19.33 -6.32
C VAL A 108 23.13 -20.82 -6.65
N THR A 109 21.93 -21.42 -6.58
CA THR A 109 21.82 -22.89 -6.68
C THR A 109 20.67 -23.44 -7.53
N SER A 110 19.77 -22.63 -8.02
CA SER A 110 18.66 -23.13 -8.82
C SER A 110 18.07 -22.09 -9.77
N THR A 111 18.06 -22.38 -11.04
CA THR A 111 17.28 -21.63 -12.06
C THR A 111 15.76 -21.76 -11.83
N ALA A 112 15.32 -22.56 -10.87
CA ALA A 112 13.91 -22.87 -10.62
C ALA A 112 13.21 -21.90 -9.63
N GLY A 113 13.97 -21.09 -8.85
CA GLY A 113 13.41 -20.24 -7.79
C GLY A 113 12.74 -21.04 -6.64
N PHE A 114 12.02 -20.36 -5.75
CA PHE A 114 11.32 -21.02 -4.65
C PHE A 114 10.16 -21.91 -5.12
N SER A 115 10.04 -23.09 -4.53
CA SER A 115 8.88 -23.96 -4.69
C SER A 115 7.66 -23.40 -3.92
N ASP A 116 6.47 -23.96 -4.18
CA ASP A 116 5.25 -23.61 -3.42
C ASP A 116 5.43 -23.81 -1.89
N ALA A 117 6.12 -24.89 -1.48
CA ALA A 117 6.38 -25.16 -0.07
C ALA A 117 7.33 -24.12 0.55
N MET A 118 8.40 -23.76 -0.14
CA MET A 118 9.34 -22.73 0.33
C MET A 118 8.65 -21.37 0.41
N TRP A 119 7.84 -20.99 -0.59
CA TRP A 119 7.04 -19.77 -0.52
C TRP A 119 6.04 -19.81 0.63
N ALA A 120 5.42 -20.97 0.91
CA ALA A 120 4.51 -21.12 2.05
C ALA A 120 5.20 -20.79 3.37
N ASP A 121 6.41 -21.30 3.59
CA ASP A 121 7.17 -21.08 4.83
C ASP A 121 7.66 -19.63 4.93
N VAL A 122 8.22 -19.09 3.85
CA VAL A 122 8.72 -17.70 3.81
C VAL A 122 7.58 -16.72 4.05
N LEU A 123 6.47 -16.84 3.31
CA LEU A 123 5.35 -15.92 3.44
C LEU A 123 4.64 -16.07 4.80
N ALA A 124 4.59 -17.29 5.38
CA ALA A 124 4.06 -17.48 6.73
C ALA A 124 4.90 -16.73 7.77
N ALA A 125 6.22 -16.82 7.69
CA ALA A 125 7.12 -16.08 8.58
C ALA A 125 6.99 -14.55 8.39
N MET A 126 6.87 -14.09 7.13
CA MET A 126 6.65 -12.68 6.84
C MET A 126 5.33 -12.16 7.42
N ILE A 127 4.23 -12.92 7.28
CA ILE A 127 2.92 -12.54 7.83
C ILE A 127 2.97 -12.42 9.36
N ASP A 128 3.78 -13.21 10.03
CA ASP A 128 3.90 -13.15 11.49
C ASP A 128 4.73 -11.96 11.99
N GLY A 129 5.67 -11.48 11.19
CA GLY A 129 6.65 -10.48 11.60
C GLY A 129 6.45 -9.09 11.02
N PHE A 130 5.58 -8.92 10.01
CA PHE A 130 5.45 -7.66 9.28
C PHE A 130 4.00 -7.18 9.20
N ASP A 131 3.81 -5.85 9.16
CA ASP A 131 2.51 -5.22 9.04
C ASP A 131 2.02 -5.17 7.59
N VAL A 132 2.93 -4.96 6.65
CA VAL A 132 2.64 -4.85 5.21
C VAL A 132 3.56 -5.78 4.43
N LEU A 133 2.98 -6.58 3.55
CA LEU A 133 3.71 -7.46 2.63
C LEU A 133 3.46 -7.00 1.19
N LEU A 134 4.53 -6.63 0.48
CA LEU A 134 4.49 -6.39 -0.96
C LEU A 134 4.93 -7.66 -1.69
N LEU A 135 4.01 -8.26 -2.45
CA LEU A 135 4.25 -9.50 -3.17
C LEU A 135 4.36 -9.24 -4.66
N GLY A 136 5.53 -9.48 -5.21
CA GLY A 136 5.84 -9.33 -6.63
C GLY A 136 5.49 -10.57 -7.47
N PRO A 137 5.80 -10.49 -8.78
CA PRO A 137 5.50 -11.56 -9.74
C PRO A 137 6.12 -12.92 -9.40
N GLY A 138 7.27 -12.96 -8.69
CA GLY A 138 7.91 -14.20 -8.25
C GLY A 138 7.02 -15.06 -7.36
N THR A 139 6.07 -14.44 -6.64
CA THR A 139 5.12 -15.17 -5.78
C THR A 139 3.96 -15.83 -6.53
N SER A 140 3.85 -15.65 -7.84
CA SER A 140 2.80 -16.28 -8.67
C SER A 140 2.85 -17.82 -8.69
N ARG A 141 3.98 -18.41 -8.25
CA ARG A 141 4.16 -19.85 -8.10
C ARG A 141 3.40 -20.45 -6.90
N VAL A 142 2.91 -19.60 -5.99
CA VAL A 142 2.12 -20.03 -4.85
C VAL A 142 0.79 -20.59 -5.31
N ARG A 143 0.47 -21.82 -4.88
CA ARG A 143 -0.77 -22.47 -5.25
C ARG A 143 -1.96 -21.90 -4.48
N THR A 144 -3.14 -21.94 -5.08
CA THR A 144 -4.37 -21.39 -4.49
C THR A 144 -4.66 -21.92 -3.07
N ASN A 145 -4.42 -23.19 -2.80
CA ASN A 145 -4.65 -23.77 -1.47
C ASN A 145 -3.66 -23.23 -0.43
N THR A 146 -2.40 -23.04 -0.81
CA THR A 146 -1.38 -22.41 0.03
C THR A 146 -1.74 -20.95 0.29
N ALA A 147 -2.07 -20.20 -0.76
CA ALA A 147 -2.49 -18.81 -0.64
C ALA A 147 -3.70 -18.64 0.29
N ARG A 148 -4.72 -19.52 0.19
CA ARG A 148 -5.90 -19.45 1.06
C ARG A 148 -5.54 -19.55 2.55
N ARG A 149 -4.59 -20.46 2.92
CA ARG A 149 -4.11 -20.58 4.30
C ARG A 149 -3.32 -19.36 4.74
N LEU A 150 -2.49 -18.80 3.86
CA LEU A 150 -1.72 -17.59 4.12
C LEU A 150 -2.63 -16.36 4.28
N LEU A 151 -3.69 -16.24 3.47
CA LEU A 151 -4.68 -15.18 3.58
C LEU A 151 -5.44 -15.23 4.92
N ALA A 152 -5.86 -16.43 5.36
CA ALA A 152 -6.49 -16.59 6.67
C ALA A 152 -5.53 -16.20 7.81
N ARG A 153 -4.24 -16.53 7.69
CA ARG A 153 -3.20 -16.14 8.65
C ARG A 153 -3.00 -14.63 8.66
N ALA A 154 -2.90 -13.99 7.49
CA ALA A 154 -2.76 -12.53 7.37
C ALA A 154 -3.95 -11.80 8.00
N GLN A 155 -5.17 -12.29 7.77
CA GLN A 155 -6.37 -11.75 8.40
C GLN A 155 -6.32 -11.88 9.93
N ALA A 156 -5.91 -13.03 10.45
CA ALA A 156 -5.79 -13.27 11.90
C ALA A 156 -4.69 -12.42 12.56
N ARG A 157 -3.59 -12.14 11.85
CA ARG A 157 -2.46 -11.32 12.30
C ARG A 157 -2.66 -9.82 12.07
N GLY A 158 -3.61 -9.44 11.22
CA GLY A 158 -3.81 -8.06 10.80
C GLY A 158 -2.76 -7.55 9.81
N ALA A 159 -2.02 -8.44 9.15
CA ALA A 159 -1.06 -8.07 8.12
C ALA A 159 -1.78 -7.71 6.81
N VAL A 160 -1.39 -6.61 6.17
CA VAL A 160 -1.92 -6.21 4.86
C VAL A 160 -1.05 -6.81 3.76
N ILE A 161 -1.66 -7.50 2.82
CA ILE A 161 -0.98 -8.04 1.64
C ILE A 161 -1.29 -7.16 0.45
N ILE A 162 -0.24 -6.66 -0.22
CA ILE A 162 -0.35 -5.89 -1.47
C ILE A 162 0.36 -6.69 -2.57
N THR A 163 -0.39 -7.15 -3.56
CA THR A 163 0.17 -7.86 -4.71
C THR A 163 0.40 -6.91 -5.88
N VAL A 164 1.45 -7.11 -6.63
CA VAL A 164 1.77 -6.36 -7.84
C VAL A 164 1.63 -7.25 -9.06
N GLY A 165 0.80 -6.82 -10.00
CA GLY A 165 0.39 -7.60 -11.15
C GLY A 165 -0.69 -8.62 -10.81
N ALA A 166 -1.17 -9.31 -11.83
CA ALA A 166 -2.20 -10.32 -11.67
C ALA A 166 -1.66 -11.52 -10.89
N ASN A 167 -2.16 -11.73 -9.68
CA ASN A 167 -1.86 -12.91 -8.87
C ASN A 167 -3.18 -13.57 -8.44
N ALA A 168 -3.65 -14.52 -9.25
CA ALA A 168 -4.93 -15.18 -9.04
C ALA A 168 -5.02 -15.94 -7.69
N ALA A 169 -3.88 -16.36 -7.13
CA ALA A 169 -3.84 -17.06 -5.85
C ALA A 169 -4.15 -16.13 -4.67
N PHE A 170 -3.74 -14.86 -4.76
CA PHE A 170 -3.96 -13.81 -3.77
C PHE A 170 -4.98 -12.77 -4.26
N ALA A 171 -6.13 -13.22 -4.78
CA ALA A 171 -7.18 -12.31 -5.24
C ALA A 171 -7.62 -11.35 -4.13
N GLY A 172 -7.46 -10.06 -4.37
CA GLY A 172 -7.71 -9.00 -3.40
C GLY A 172 -9.18 -8.62 -3.24
N ASP A 173 -9.51 -8.07 -2.08
CA ASP A 173 -10.79 -7.41 -1.84
C ASP A 173 -10.86 -6.03 -2.50
N LEU A 174 -9.70 -5.38 -2.63
CA LEU A 174 -9.48 -4.09 -3.27
C LEU A 174 -8.53 -4.27 -4.46
N ARG A 175 -8.88 -3.71 -5.60
CA ARG A 175 -8.05 -3.68 -6.79
C ARG A 175 -7.83 -2.25 -7.23
N PHE A 176 -6.58 -1.84 -7.22
CA PHE A 176 -6.12 -0.59 -7.79
C PHE A 176 -5.54 -0.86 -9.17
N ASP A 177 -6.06 -0.19 -10.16
CA ASP A 177 -5.62 -0.30 -11.54
C ASP A 177 -5.09 1.05 -12.04
N VAL A 178 -3.84 1.07 -12.50
CA VAL A 178 -3.26 2.24 -13.14
C VAL A 178 -3.62 2.20 -14.62
N THR A 179 -4.71 2.87 -14.98
CA THR A 179 -5.30 2.81 -16.30
C THR A 179 -4.59 3.66 -17.35
N GLN A 180 -3.95 4.74 -16.91
CA GLN A 180 -3.22 5.67 -17.77
C GLN A 180 -1.97 6.18 -17.05
N THR A 181 -0.88 6.34 -17.79
CA THR A 181 0.33 7.01 -17.30
C THR A 181 0.92 7.89 -18.40
N SER A 182 1.47 9.03 -18.00
CA SER A 182 2.29 9.88 -18.87
C SER A 182 3.45 10.48 -18.08
N TRP A 183 4.62 10.50 -18.69
CA TRP A 183 5.81 11.12 -18.11
C TRP A 183 5.92 12.58 -18.53
N GLN A 184 6.22 13.46 -17.58
CA GLN A 184 6.55 14.83 -17.85
C GLN A 184 8.06 14.99 -18.06
N GLY A 185 8.46 15.84 -19.04
CA GLY A 185 9.86 16.12 -19.34
C GLY A 185 10.50 15.18 -20.35
N LEU A 186 9.76 14.17 -20.84
CA LEU A 186 10.22 13.32 -21.96
C LEU A 186 9.67 13.85 -23.29
N GLY A 187 10.54 14.05 -24.26
CA GLY A 187 10.22 14.36 -25.66
C GLY A 187 10.58 13.21 -26.58
N ASP A 188 10.45 13.40 -27.89
CA ASP A 188 10.77 12.40 -28.91
C ASP A 188 12.28 12.12 -28.93
N GLY A 189 12.72 11.11 -28.17
CA GLY A 189 14.10 10.65 -28.09
C GLY A 189 15.05 11.48 -27.23
N HIS A 190 14.56 12.50 -26.50
CA HIS A 190 15.35 13.32 -25.57
C HIS A 190 14.51 13.81 -24.40
N GLY A 191 15.18 14.29 -23.36
CA GLY A 191 14.54 14.83 -22.15
C GLY A 191 14.90 14.05 -20.88
N VAL A 192 14.45 14.59 -19.74
CA VAL A 192 14.62 13.98 -18.42
C VAL A 192 13.23 13.78 -17.82
N ALA A 193 12.96 12.59 -17.33
CA ALA A 193 11.72 12.30 -16.64
C ALA A 193 11.69 13.07 -15.30
N HIS A 194 10.76 14.01 -15.16
CA HIS A 194 10.62 14.82 -13.95
C HIS A 194 9.52 14.30 -13.03
N GLY A 195 8.43 13.80 -13.59
CA GLY A 195 7.32 13.27 -12.82
C GLY A 195 6.42 12.42 -13.71
N ARG A 196 5.58 11.61 -13.08
CA ARG A 196 4.65 10.76 -13.79
C ARG A 196 3.23 11.01 -13.35
N HIS A 197 2.39 11.39 -14.28
CA HIS A 197 0.94 11.37 -14.11
C HIS A 197 0.45 9.93 -14.15
N ALA A 198 -0.47 9.59 -13.27
CA ALA A 198 -1.11 8.28 -13.24
C ALA A 198 -2.60 8.44 -12.92
N ARG A 199 -3.47 7.90 -13.76
CA ARG A 199 -4.88 7.73 -13.42
C ARG A 199 -5.04 6.40 -12.74
N VAL A 200 -5.46 6.45 -11.48
CA VAL A 200 -5.64 5.28 -10.62
C VAL A 200 -7.12 5.05 -10.39
N GLN A 201 -7.59 3.84 -10.68
CA GLN A 201 -8.96 3.41 -10.41
C GLN A 201 -8.95 2.39 -9.27
N LEU A 202 -9.87 2.56 -8.31
CA LEU A 202 -10.16 1.59 -7.27
C LEU A 202 -11.48 0.88 -7.57
N ALA A 203 -11.43 -0.44 -7.59
CA ALA A 203 -12.59 -1.33 -7.67
C ALA A 203 -12.43 -2.47 -6.65
N GLY A 204 -13.47 -3.25 -6.44
CA GLY A 204 -13.41 -4.44 -5.56
C GLY A 204 -14.73 -4.78 -4.93
N ARG A 205 -14.77 -5.92 -4.23
CA ARG A 205 -16.01 -6.42 -3.61
C ARG A 205 -16.60 -5.49 -2.56
N ARG A 206 -15.76 -4.67 -1.91
CA ARG A 206 -16.16 -3.72 -0.87
C ARG A 206 -16.31 -2.29 -1.40
N VAL A 207 -16.17 -2.09 -2.71
CA VAL A 207 -16.29 -0.80 -3.37
C VAL A 207 -17.55 -0.82 -4.24
N PRO A 208 -18.67 -0.24 -3.79
CA PRO A 208 -19.95 -0.32 -4.49
C PRO A 208 -19.92 0.30 -5.90
N ARG A 209 -19.09 1.33 -6.07
CA ARG A 209 -18.86 2.00 -7.36
C ARG A 209 -17.36 2.24 -7.51
N PRO A 210 -16.76 1.94 -8.68
CA PRO A 210 -15.40 2.29 -8.96
C PRO A 210 -15.15 3.78 -8.74
N ARG A 211 -13.99 4.10 -8.17
CA ARG A 211 -13.54 5.47 -7.93
C ARG A 211 -12.24 5.69 -8.70
N SER A 212 -12.03 6.89 -9.17
CA SER A 212 -10.80 7.25 -9.88
C SER A 212 -10.21 8.54 -9.32
N VAL A 213 -8.89 8.62 -9.36
CA VAL A 213 -8.14 9.84 -9.03
C VAL A 213 -6.96 9.96 -9.98
N ASP A 214 -6.61 11.19 -10.32
CA ASP A 214 -5.38 11.52 -11.03
C ASP A 214 -4.31 11.88 -9.99
N LEU A 215 -3.17 11.21 -10.07
CA LEU A 215 -2.06 11.35 -9.13
C LEU A 215 -0.77 11.70 -9.86
N TRP A 216 0.09 12.42 -9.17
CA TRP A 216 1.52 12.36 -9.40
C TRP A 216 2.09 11.10 -8.71
N LEU A 217 2.78 10.24 -9.48
CA LEU A 217 3.29 8.95 -8.98
C LEU A 217 4.63 8.57 -9.68
N PRO A 218 5.79 9.20 -9.32
CA PRO A 218 5.96 10.33 -8.41
C PRO A 218 5.72 11.69 -9.07
N SER A 219 5.64 12.75 -8.25
CA SER A 219 5.71 14.15 -8.67
C SER A 219 7.16 14.56 -8.99
N PRO A 220 7.41 15.77 -9.53
CA PRO A 220 8.76 16.27 -9.73
C PRO A 220 9.57 16.41 -8.43
N SER A 221 8.92 16.51 -7.28
CA SER A 221 9.57 16.49 -5.95
C SER A 221 9.91 15.08 -5.46
N GLY A 222 9.44 14.03 -6.14
CA GLY A 222 9.55 12.64 -5.73
C GLY A 222 8.32 12.14 -4.94
N GLU A 223 7.49 13.02 -4.43
CA GLU A 223 6.34 12.67 -3.59
C GLU A 223 5.14 12.16 -4.41
N VAL A 224 4.19 11.54 -3.70
CA VAL A 224 2.90 11.14 -4.27
C VAL A 224 1.83 12.16 -3.89
N GLU A 225 1.27 12.81 -4.89
CA GLU A 225 0.33 13.91 -4.70
C GLU A 225 -0.95 13.69 -5.50
N ALA A 226 -2.11 14.08 -4.95
CA ALA A 226 -3.33 14.15 -5.72
C ALA A 226 -3.26 15.36 -6.68
N MET A 227 -3.62 15.13 -7.94
CA MET A 227 -3.77 16.22 -8.86
C MET A 227 -5.09 16.95 -8.57
N VAL A 228 -4.98 18.19 -8.17
CA VAL A 228 -6.15 19.09 -8.11
C VAL A 228 -6.35 19.60 -9.52
N GLU A 229 -7.46 19.26 -10.17
CA GLU A 229 -7.83 19.97 -11.42
C GLU A 229 -7.90 21.47 -11.11
N PRO A 230 -7.19 22.32 -11.89
CA PRO A 230 -7.37 23.74 -11.72
C PRO A 230 -8.85 24.06 -11.98
N VAL A 231 -9.53 24.59 -10.98
CA VAL A 231 -10.87 25.13 -11.15
C VAL A 231 -10.73 26.25 -12.17
N VAL A 232 -11.08 25.97 -13.42
CA VAL A 232 -11.20 27.02 -14.45
C VAL A 232 -12.35 27.91 -13.99
N ALA A 233 -12.00 29.02 -13.36
CA ALA A 233 -12.96 30.05 -13.06
C ALA A 233 -13.51 30.56 -14.41
N LEU A 234 -14.73 30.19 -14.72
CA LEU A 234 -15.48 30.76 -15.83
C LEU A 234 -15.63 32.26 -15.48
N CYS A 235 -14.80 33.12 -16.09
CA CYS A 235 -15.04 34.53 -16.06
C CYS A 235 -16.41 34.76 -16.72
N PRO A 236 -17.35 35.43 -16.04
CA PRO A 236 -18.57 35.84 -16.70
C PRO A 236 -18.19 36.87 -17.75
N THR A 237 -18.42 36.52 -19.01
CA THR A 237 -18.38 37.50 -20.11
C THR A 237 -19.47 38.55 -19.89
N SER A 238 -19.04 39.76 -19.66
CA SER A 238 -19.89 40.98 -19.63
C SER A 238 -20.41 41.29 -21.01
#